data_ca8f1e018ed2b1a6e2ce1f8f9941b62e
#
_entry.id   ca8f1e018ed2b1a6e2ce1f8f9941b62e
#
_cell.length_a   1.000
_cell.length_b   1.000
_cell.length_c   1.000
_cell.angle_alpha   90.00
_cell.angle_beta   90.00
_cell.angle_gamma   90.00
#
_symmetry.space_group_name_H-M   'P 1'
#
loop_
_entity.id
_entity.type
_entity.pdbx_description
1 polymer ?
#
loop_
_entity_poly.entity_id
_entity_poly.type
_entity_poly.pdbx_seq_one_letter_code
_entity_poly.pdbx_strand_id
1 'polypeptide(L)'
;MAGFTLMEVAVALLILSTVLASSLQLVNQYADERVRMRDRFFANQVAWNSLMEQYRAVQRWPSGSGSAERSTKGVERQGDRDWRWELKVEEAMGQNLYRYQIEVRGEGAQRPRAVMVAFFIAT
;
A
#
# COMPACT_ATOMS: atom_id res chain seq x y z
N MET A 1 -19.84 -21.20 -55.76
CA MET A 1 -19.35 -20.77 -54.47
C MET A 1 -17.84 -20.68 -54.48
N ALA A 2 -17.32 -19.52 -54.30
CA ALA A 2 -15.88 -19.35 -54.12
C ALA A 2 -15.48 -19.71 -52.70
N GLY A 3 -14.55 -20.65 -52.54
CA GLY A 3 -13.98 -20.95 -51.25
C GLY A 3 -13.04 -19.83 -50.81
N PHE A 4 -12.75 -19.79 -49.51
CA PHE A 4 -11.79 -18.84 -48.96
C PHE A 4 -10.41 -19.14 -49.57
N THR A 5 -9.70 -18.08 -49.91
CA THR A 5 -8.32 -18.22 -50.37
C THR A 5 -7.41 -18.48 -49.17
N LEU A 6 -6.27 -19.08 -49.42
CA LEU A 6 -5.25 -19.31 -48.38
C LEU A 6 -4.78 -18.01 -47.73
N MET A 7 -4.73 -16.93 -48.53
CA MET A 7 -4.37 -15.60 -48.03
C MET A 7 -5.39 -15.05 -47.06
N GLU A 8 -6.68 -15.24 -47.32
CA GLU A 8 -7.73 -14.81 -46.41
C GLU A 8 -7.68 -15.52 -45.08
N VAL A 9 -7.45 -16.82 -45.09
CA VAL A 9 -7.27 -17.61 -43.86
C VAL A 9 -6.06 -17.16 -43.10
N ALA A 10 -4.93 -16.91 -43.78
CA ALA A 10 -3.71 -16.43 -43.14
C ALA A 10 -3.91 -15.06 -42.47
N VAL A 11 -4.58 -14.13 -43.16
CA VAL A 11 -4.88 -12.80 -42.62
C VAL A 11 -5.83 -12.90 -41.42
N ALA A 12 -6.85 -13.74 -41.52
CA ALA A 12 -7.79 -13.95 -40.43
C ALA A 12 -7.10 -14.52 -39.19
N LEU A 13 -6.19 -15.47 -39.36
CA LEU A 13 -5.40 -16.03 -38.26
C LEU A 13 -4.46 -15.00 -37.64
N LEU A 14 -3.86 -14.16 -38.49
CA LEU A 14 -2.99 -13.07 -37.97
C LEU A 14 -3.78 -12.10 -37.10
N ILE A 15 -4.95 -11.67 -37.57
CA ILE A 15 -5.80 -10.76 -36.79
C ILE A 15 -6.25 -11.43 -35.49
N LEU A 16 -6.70 -12.68 -35.56
CA LEU A 16 -7.11 -13.42 -34.37
C LEU A 16 -5.97 -13.55 -33.37
N SER A 17 -4.77 -13.87 -33.81
CA SER A 17 -3.60 -14.01 -32.96
C SER A 17 -3.23 -12.70 -32.24
N THR A 18 -3.30 -11.57 -32.97
CA THR A 18 -3.00 -10.27 -32.37
C THR A 18 -4.04 -9.86 -31.34
N VAL A 19 -5.31 -10.13 -31.61
CA VAL A 19 -6.40 -9.86 -30.68
C VAL A 19 -6.25 -10.69 -29.41
N LEU A 20 -5.98 -11.99 -29.55
CA LEU A 20 -5.76 -12.88 -28.41
C LEU A 20 -4.56 -12.46 -27.56
N ALA A 21 -3.44 -12.12 -28.21
CA ALA A 21 -2.23 -11.68 -27.52
C ALA A 21 -2.50 -10.40 -26.73
N SER A 22 -3.19 -9.43 -27.32
CA SER A 22 -3.57 -8.18 -26.66
C SER A 22 -4.49 -8.43 -25.47
N SER A 23 -5.46 -9.34 -25.62
CA SER A 23 -6.39 -9.70 -24.56
C SER A 23 -5.66 -10.33 -23.36
N LEU A 24 -4.71 -11.21 -23.61
CA LEU A 24 -3.89 -11.83 -22.57
C LEU A 24 -3.06 -10.79 -21.81
N GLN A 25 -2.48 -9.82 -22.51
CA GLN A 25 -1.75 -8.74 -21.87
C GLN A 25 -2.63 -7.91 -20.95
N LEU A 26 -3.84 -7.58 -21.40
CA LEU A 26 -4.80 -6.83 -20.58
C LEU A 26 -5.20 -7.60 -19.32
N VAL A 27 -5.44 -8.89 -19.44
CA VAL A 27 -5.78 -9.74 -18.29
C VAL A 27 -4.64 -9.77 -17.29
N ASN A 28 -3.39 -9.93 -17.76
CA ASN A 28 -2.22 -9.95 -16.90
C ASN A 28 -2.02 -8.61 -16.19
N GLN A 29 -2.16 -7.49 -16.91
CA GLN A 29 -2.08 -6.15 -16.31
C GLN A 29 -3.17 -5.93 -15.27
N TYR A 30 -4.38 -6.37 -15.57
CA TYR A 30 -5.51 -6.24 -14.64
C TYR A 30 -5.27 -7.06 -13.37
N ALA A 31 -4.75 -8.27 -13.50
CA ALA A 31 -4.40 -9.11 -12.35
C ALA A 31 -3.30 -8.46 -11.49
N ASP A 32 -2.26 -7.91 -12.11
CA ASP A 32 -1.19 -7.23 -11.40
C ASP A 32 -1.70 -5.99 -10.67
N GLU A 33 -2.57 -5.22 -11.30
CA GLU A 33 -3.19 -4.05 -10.68
C GLU A 33 -4.04 -4.43 -9.46
N ARG A 34 -4.79 -5.53 -9.56
CA ARG A 34 -5.59 -6.01 -8.43
C ARG A 34 -4.72 -6.40 -7.25
N VAL A 35 -3.61 -7.08 -7.50
CA VAL A 35 -2.64 -7.44 -6.44
C VAL A 35 -2.06 -6.19 -5.80
N ARG A 36 -1.67 -5.20 -6.60
CA ARG A 36 -1.15 -3.92 -6.08
C ARG A 36 -2.17 -3.16 -5.25
N MET A 37 -3.42 -3.11 -5.71
CA MET A 37 -4.51 -2.47 -4.98
C MET A 37 -4.77 -3.18 -3.65
N ARG A 38 -4.76 -4.49 -3.65
CA ARG A 38 -4.92 -5.29 -2.45
C ARG A 38 -3.79 -5.04 -1.45
N ASP A 39 -2.55 -5.02 -1.94
CA ASP A 39 -1.39 -4.74 -1.09
C ASP A 39 -1.47 -3.33 -0.49
N ARG A 40 -1.86 -2.35 -1.28
CA ARG A 40 -2.06 -0.98 -0.80
C ARG A 40 -3.16 -0.91 0.25
N PHE A 41 -4.25 -1.63 0.03
CA PHE A 41 -5.36 -1.67 0.98
C PHE A 41 -4.89 -2.20 2.33
N PHE A 42 -4.21 -3.33 2.36
CA PHE A 42 -3.71 -3.90 3.59
C PHE A 42 -2.65 -3.02 4.25
N ALA A 43 -1.75 -2.45 3.46
CA ALA A 43 -0.74 -1.53 3.97
C ALA A 43 -1.38 -0.27 4.59
N ASN A 44 -2.41 0.28 3.94
CA ASN A 44 -3.16 1.41 4.48
C ASN A 44 -3.90 1.04 5.77
N GLN A 45 -4.45 -0.17 5.86
CA GLN A 45 -5.08 -0.64 7.08
C GLN A 45 -4.09 -0.74 8.24
N VAL A 46 -2.91 -1.28 8.00
CA VAL A 46 -1.85 -1.34 8.99
C VAL A 46 -1.45 0.06 9.45
N ALA A 47 -1.25 0.97 8.50
CA ALA A 47 -0.89 2.36 8.79
C ALA A 47 -1.97 3.04 9.62
N TRP A 48 -3.22 2.87 9.24
CA TRP A 48 -4.36 3.45 9.96
C TRP A 48 -4.46 2.91 11.39
N ASN A 49 -4.37 1.60 11.55
CA ASN A 49 -4.44 0.95 12.85
C ASN A 49 -3.32 1.42 13.77
N SER A 50 -2.11 1.49 13.24
CA SER A 50 -0.94 1.95 14.01
C SER A 50 -1.09 3.42 14.39
N LEU A 51 -1.59 4.25 13.47
CA LEU A 51 -1.81 5.67 13.74
C LEU A 51 -2.90 5.87 14.79
N MET A 52 -3.98 5.12 14.73
CA MET A 52 -5.06 5.20 15.72
C MET A 52 -4.60 4.73 17.10
N GLU A 53 -3.76 3.73 17.14
CA GLU A 53 -3.16 3.28 18.39
C GLU A 53 -2.28 4.37 19.03
N GLN A 54 -1.47 5.04 18.20
CA GLN A 54 -0.67 6.17 18.66
C GLN A 54 -1.54 7.34 19.12
N TYR A 55 -2.60 7.62 18.41
CA TYR A 55 -3.54 8.67 18.78
C TYR A 55 -4.18 8.37 20.15
N ARG A 56 -4.60 7.15 20.37
CA ARG A 56 -5.17 6.74 21.68
C ARG A 56 -4.12 6.85 22.78
N ALA A 57 -2.88 6.48 22.49
CA ALA A 57 -1.79 6.60 23.46
C ALA A 57 -1.53 8.05 23.84
N VAL A 58 -1.54 8.97 22.87
CA VAL A 58 -1.38 10.40 23.13
C VAL A 58 -2.50 10.95 24.01
N GLN A 59 -3.73 10.52 23.77
CA GLN A 59 -4.87 10.98 24.57
C GLN A 59 -4.90 10.44 26.00
N ARG A 60 -4.40 9.22 26.21
CA ARG A 60 -4.39 8.59 27.52
C ARG A 60 -3.33 9.14 28.46
N TRP A 61 -2.23 9.65 27.91
CA TRP A 61 -1.11 10.12 28.70
C TRP A 61 -0.97 11.63 28.57
N PRO A 62 -1.34 12.37 29.59
CA PRO A 62 -1.07 13.79 29.59
C PRO A 62 0.43 14.06 29.54
N SER A 63 0.77 15.09 28.82
CA SER A 63 2.11 15.53 28.46
C SER A 63 3.21 15.24 29.48
N GLY A 64 4.21 14.53 29.06
CA GLY A 64 5.52 14.54 29.70
C GLY A 64 6.07 13.22 30.20
N SER A 65 5.25 12.18 30.41
CA SER A 65 5.75 10.99 31.10
C SER A 65 5.80 9.71 30.27
N GLY A 66 5.47 9.74 29.00
CA GLY A 66 5.32 8.51 28.26
C GLY A 66 5.98 8.43 26.89
N SER A 67 6.79 9.43 26.53
CA SER A 67 7.37 9.45 25.19
C SER A 67 8.52 8.44 24.99
N ALA A 68 9.08 7.93 26.07
CA ALA A 68 10.25 7.05 26.00
C ALA A 68 9.92 5.58 25.77
N GLU A 69 8.69 5.16 26.00
CA GLU A 69 8.30 3.74 25.91
C GLU A 69 7.40 3.40 24.72
N ARG A 70 7.17 4.36 23.82
CA ARG A 70 6.34 4.08 22.66
C ARG A 70 7.10 3.26 21.65
N SER A 71 6.49 2.17 21.26
CA SER A 71 7.01 1.37 20.17
C SER A 71 7.00 2.17 18.88
N THR A 72 8.18 2.39 18.30
CA THR A 72 8.35 3.11 17.03
C THR A 72 8.35 2.15 15.84
N LYS A 73 8.37 0.87 16.10
CA LYS A 73 8.37 -0.17 15.07
C LYS A 73 7.49 -1.31 15.52
N GLY A 74 6.88 -1.98 14.58
CA GLY A 74 6.07 -3.14 14.87
C GLY A 74 5.81 -3.97 13.63
N VAL A 75 5.19 -5.12 13.87
CA VAL A 75 4.74 -6.02 12.82
C VAL A 75 3.27 -6.29 13.06
N GLU A 76 2.48 -6.14 12.02
CA GLU A 76 1.04 -6.42 12.06
C GLU A 76 0.69 -7.37 10.93
N ARG A 77 -0.14 -8.36 11.24
CA ARG A 77 -0.60 -9.32 10.25
C ARG A 77 -1.92 -8.88 9.64
N GLN A 78 -1.91 -8.68 8.32
CA GLN A 78 -3.10 -8.35 7.55
C GLN A 78 -3.10 -9.16 6.26
N GLY A 79 -4.22 -9.79 5.95
CA GLY A 79 -4.37 -10.53 4.70
C GLY A 79 -3.39 -11.69 4.55
N ASP A 80 -3.13 -12.45 5.62
CA ASP A 80 -2.18 -13.57 5.68
C ASP A 80 -0.73 -13.20 5.42
N ARG A 81 -0.40 -11.93 5.53
CA ARG A 81 0.96 -11.42 5.39
C ARG A 81 1.34 -10.60 6.60
N ASP A 82 2.63 -10.61 6.93
CA ASP A 82 3.19 -9.76 7.97
C ASP A 82 3.63 -8.43 7.35
N TRP A 83 3.17 -7.35 7.95
CA TRP A 83 3.49 -6.00 7.52
C TRP A 83 4.31 -5.32 8.61
N ARG A 84 5.43 -4.73 8.20
CA ARG A 84 6.29 -3.96 9.11
C ARG A 84 5.94 -2.50 9.03
N TRP A 85 5.71 -1.89 10.16
CA TRP A 85 5.46 -0.46 10.23
C TRP A 85 6.53 0.22 11.06
N GLU A 86 6.84 1.44 10.71
CA GLU A 86 7.81 2.29 11.39
C GLU A 86 7.19 3.67 11.59
N LEU A 87 7.26 4.16 12.83
CA LEU A 87 6.78 5.47 13.20
C LEU A 87 7.96 6.43 13.31
N LYS A 88 7.87 7.54 12.61
CA LYS A 88 8.80 8.65 12.73
C LYS A 88 8.06 9.84 13.31
N VAL A 89 8.60 10.42 14.36
CA VAL A 89 8.02 11.59 15.01
C VAL A 89 8.97 12.76 14.84
N GLU A 90 8.48 13.83 14.24
CA GLU A 90 9.25 15.06 14.05
C GLU A 90 8.48 16.23 14.63
N GLU A 91 9.21 17.17 15.20
CA GLU A 91 8.60 18.42 15.65
C GLU A 91 8.30 19.28 14.45
N ALA A 92 7.03 19.64 14.26
CA ALA A 92 6.61 20.51 13.18
C ALA A 92 6.73 21.98 13.59
N MET A 93 6.45 22.88 12.65
CA MET A 93 6.55 24.31 12.86
C MET A 93 5.70 24.76 14.04
N GLY A 94 6.32 25.38 15.04
CA GLY A 94 5.66 25.91 16.21
C GLY A 94 5.75 25.01 17.42
N GLN A 95 5.40 25.55 18.56
CA GLN A 95 5.44 24.81 19.82
C GLN A 95 4.26 23.86 19.91
N ASN A 96 4.53 22.62 20.31
CA ASN A 96 3.55 21.60 20.63
C ASN A 96 2.87 20.92 19.44
N LEU A 97 3.37 21.09 18.23
CA LEU A 97 2.86 20.38 17.06
C LEU A 97 3.87 19.32 16.63
N TYR A 98 3.43 18.07 16.57
CA TYR A 98 4.28 16.97 16.18
C TYR A 98 3.74 16.30 14.91
N ARG A 99 4.63 15.99 14.01
CA ARG A 99 4.31 15.26 12.79
C ARG A 99 4.62 13.78 13.01
N TYR A 100 3.60 12.97 12.93
CA TYR A 100 3.71 11.52 12.98
C TYR A 100 3.63 10.96 11.57
N GLN A 101 4.68 10.27 11.16
CA GLN A 101 4.73 9.62 9.87
C GLN A 101 4.88 8.12 10.07
N ILE A 102 3.93 7.35 9.54
CA ILE A 102 3.95 5.90 9.59
C ILE A 102 4.23 5.37 8.20
N GLU A 103 5.31 4.62 8.08
CA GLU A 103 5.67 3.90 6.86
C GLU A 103 5.38 2.42 7.06
N VAL A 104 4.67 1.82 6.13
CA VAL A 104 4.34 0.40 6.15
C VAL A 104 5.02 -0.29 4.99
N ARG A 105 5.74 -1.36 5.29
CA ARG A 105 6.47 -2.17 4.31
C ARG A 105 5.99 -3.60 4.37
N GLY A 106 5.88 -4.23 3.21
CA GLY A 106 5.64 -5.66 3.13
C GLY A 106 6.87 -6.43 3.61
N GLU A 107 6.67 -7.69 3.94
CA GLU A 107 7.76 -8.57 4.35
C GLU A 107 8.80 -8.68 3.23
N GLY A 108 10.06 -8.36 3.54
CA GLY A 108 11.16 -8.40 2.60
C GLY A 108 11.20 -7.24 1.60
N ALA A 109 10.27 -6.29 1.66
CA ALA A 109 10.25 -5.14 0.76
C ALA A 109 11.10 -3.99 1.30
N GLN A 110 11.88 -3.38 0.43
CA GLN A 110 12.71 -2.22 0.79
C GLN A 110 11.94 -0.90 0.70
N ARG A 111 10.95 -0.84 -0.18
CA ARG A 111 10.15 0.38 -0.39
C ARG A 111 8.86 0.30 0.42
N PRO A 112 8.44 1.41 1.04
CA PRO A 112 7.16 1.43 1.73
C PRO A 112 6.00 1.30 0.75
N ARG A 113 4.99 0.54 1.12
CA ARG A 113 3.75 0.39 0.35
C ARG A 113 2.71 1.41 0.73
N ALA A 114 2.78 1.92 1.95
CA ALA A 114 1.90 2.98 2.41
C ALA A 114 2.67 3.93 3.31
N VAL A 115 2.36 5.20 3.20
CA VAL A 115 2.88 6.24 4.09
C VAL A 115 1.69 7.08 4.53
N MET A 116 1.55 7.23 5.83
CA MET A 116 0.46 8.02 6.40
C MET A 116 1.06 9.07 7.33
N VAL A 117 0.60 10.31 7.20
CA VAL A 117 1.08 11.43 7.97
C VAL A 117 -0.08 12.05 8.75
N ALA A 118 0.14 12.29 10.02
CA ALA A 118 -0.81 13.00 10.86
C ALA A 118 -0.09 14.01 11.73
N PHE A 119 -0.79 15.05 12.10
CA PHE A 119 -0.28 16.08 13.00
C PHE A 119 -1.04 16.02 14.32
N PHE A 120 -0.31 15.92 15.39
CA PHE A 120 -0.88 15.92 16.74
C PHE A 120 -0.39 17.12 17.51
N ILE A 121 -1.29 17.72 18.25
CA ILE A 121 -0.99 18.81 19.14
C ILE A 121 -0.76 18.21 20.54
N ALA A 122 0.39 18.48 21.10
CA ALA A 122 0.68 18.07 22.47
C ALA A 122 0.08 19.11 23.43
N THR A 123 -0.93 18.70 24.15
CA THR A 123 -1.55 19.54 25.19
C THR A 123 -0.97 19.27 26.55
#